data_49f11660f71b71463166a12ac012db55
#
_entry.id   49f11660f71b71463166a12ac012db55
#
_cell.length_a   1.000
_cell.length_b   1.000
_cell.length_c   1.000
_cell.angle_alpha   90.00
_cell.angle_beta   90.00
_cell.angle_gamma   90.00
#
_symmetry.space_group_name_H-M   'P 1'
#
loop_
_entity.id
_entity.type
_entity.pdbx_description
1 polymer ?
#
loop_
_entity_poly.entity_id
_entity_poly.type
_entity_poly.pdbx_seq_one_letter_code
_entity_poly.pdbx_strand_id
1 'polypeptide(L)'
;MKKYLELYSKRMCMIALFYLINFGLWELIAPIISGEWASFMVYVLLFVIVLLMFHKELKDELLEIATRKLKDGRFYLRWLIVLVIDLALTMFVLWIANTYCNAILPVNNENVKNQLNAVPLAFGVIQGCVFAPIIEEMVFRYSVIGRPERKCMWLVLTMVSIVLFDCIHIVAPLEFFYYLAPAVILTLFYDWNKNIFASILLHSSINVVGYLALLSGVL
;
A
#
# COMPACT_ATOMS: atom_id res chain seq x y z
N MET A 1 -7.89 21.79 -20.32
CA MET A 1 -8.54 20.55 -20.78
C MET A 1 -7.53 19.46 -21.15
N LYS A 2 -6.59 19.68 -22.10
CA LYS A 2 -5.60 18.66 -22.55
C LYS A 2 -4.75 18.06 -21.39
N LYS A 3 -4.22 18.88 -20.48
CA LYS A 3 -3.40 18.44 -19.33
C LYS A 3 -4.20 17.56 -18.34
N TYR A 4 -5.48 17.86 -18.12
CA TYR A 4 -6.36 17.04 -17.25
C TYR A 4 -6.66 15.68 -17.88
N LEU A 5 -6.90 15.64 -19.18
CA LEU A 5 -7.14 14.40 -19.91
C LEU A 5 -5.90 13.49 -19.90
N GLU A 6 -4.70 14.08 -20.08
CA GLU A 6 -3.43 13.38 -20.02
C GLU A 6 -3.17 12.76 -18.64
N LEU A 7 -3.39 13.52 -17.56
CA LEU A 7 -3.24 13.00 -16.20
C LEU A 7 -4.26 11.89 -15.90
N TYR A 8 -5.50 12.06 -16.35
CA TYR A 8 -6.55 11.06 -16.17
C TYR A 8 -6.20 9.77 -16.92
N SER A 9 -5.75 9.85 -18.17
CA SER A 9 -5.33 8.67 -18.93
C SER A 9 -4.12 7.96 -18.31
N LYS A 10 -3.12 8.70 -17.79
CA LYS A 10 -2.01 8.11 -17.02
C LYS A 10 -2.49 7.31 -15.82
N ARG A 11 -3.43 7.86 -15.05
CA ARG A 11 -3.99 7.22 -13.84
C ARG A 11 -4.72 5.94 -14.19
N MET A 12 -5.59 5.96 -15.21
CA MET A 12 -6.29 4.76 -15.69
C MET A 12 -5.33 3.71 -16.23
N CYS A 13 -4.30 4.14 -16.97
CA CYS A 13 -3.25 3.26 -17.47
C CYS A 13 -2.47 2.60 -16.31
N MET A 14 -2.14 3.35 -15.26
CA MET A 14 -1.43 2.80 -14.08
C MET A 14 -2.26 1.72 -13.37
N ILE A 15 -3.56 1.95 -13.18
CA ILE A 15 -4.46 0.95 -12.58
C ILE A 15 -4.47 -0.33 -13.43
N ALA A 16 -4.64 -0.19 -14.74
CA ALA A 16 -4.65 -1.34 -15.65
C ALA A 16 -3.32 -2.10 -15.65
N LEU A 17 -2.18 -1.38 -15.71
CA LEU A 17 -0.84 -1.96 -15.66
C LEU A 17 -0.57 -2.68 -14.34
N PHE A 18 -1.03 -2.12 -13.22
CA PHE A 18 -0.87 -2.76 -11.93
C PHE A 18 -1.52 -4.16 -11.91
N TYR A 19 -2.78 -4.28 -12.31
CA TYR A 19 -3.46 -5.57 -12.32
C TYR A 19 -2.89 -6.54 -13.35
N LEU A 20 -2.57 -6.04 -14.56
CA LEU A 20 -1.99 -6.86 -15.63
C LEU A 20 -0.62 -7.42 -15.24
N ILE A 21 0.23 -6.61 -14.60
CA ILE A 21 1.59 -7.02 -14.23
C ILE A 21 1.58 -7.81 -12.92
N ASN A 22 0.86 -7.32 -11.89
CA ASN A 22 0.87 -7.98 -10.58
C ASN A 22 0.24 -9.37 -10.59
N PHE A 23 -0.77 -9.59 -11.42
CA PHE A 23 -1.44 -10.88 -11.53
C PHE A 23 -1.09 -11.57 -12.85
N GLY A 24 -1.26 -10.91 -13.99
CA GLY A 24 -1.07 -11.55 -15.30
C GLY A 24 0.38 -11.93 -15.58
N LEU A 25 1.33 -11.02 -15.38
CA LEU A 25 2.74 -11.34 -15.60
C LEU A 25 3.28 -12.31 -14.54
N TRP A 26 2.85 -12.15 -13.28
CA TRP A 26 3.24 -13.05 -12.20
C TRP A 26 2.86 -14.51 -12.52
N GLU A 27 1.65 -14.76 -12.95
CA GLU A 27 1.17 -16.11 -13.36
C GLU A 27 2.02 -16.72 -14.49
N LEU A 28 2.56 -15.90 -15.38
CA LEU A 28 3.39 -16.37 -16.50
C LEU A 28 4.82 -16.72 -16.08
N ILE A 29 5.40 -15.98 -15.13
CA ILE A 29 6.81 -16.13 -14.77
C ILE A 29 7.04 -16.98 -13.50
N ALA A 30 6.08 -17.03 -12.59
CA ALA A 30 6.20 -17.80 -11.34
C ALA A 30 6.50 -19.28 -11.55
N PRO A 31 5.92 -19.98 -12.55
CA PRO A 31 6.27 -21.37 -12.82
C PRO A 31 7.70 -21.58 -13.33
N ILE A 32 8.35 -20.51 -13.83
CA ILE A 32 9.69 -20.59 -14.45
C ILE A 32 10.80 -20.36 -13.43
N ILE A 33 10.61 -19.40 -12.49
CA ILE A 33 11.68 -18.94 -11.60
C ILE A 33 11.39 -19.10 -10.11
N SER A 34 10.22 -19.38 -9.71
CA SER A 34 9.55 -19.44 -8.41
C SER A 34 8.66 -18.22 -8.15
N GLY A 35 7.62 -18.43 -7.32
CA GLY A 35 6.65 -17.38 -7.01
C GLY A 35 7.25 -16.17 -6.31
N GLU A 36 8.22 -16.40 -5.42
CA GLU A 36 8.85 -15.37 -4.61
C GLU A 36 9.77 -14.46 -5.45
N TRP A 37 10.58 -15.04 -6.32
CA TRP A 37 11.40 -14.25 -7.25
C TRP A 37 10.55 -13.56 -8.32
N ALA A 38 9.49 -14.21 -8.79
CA ALA A 38 8.51 -13.61 -9.69
C ALA A 38 7.87 -12.38 -9.03
N SER A 39 7.45 -12.49 -7.78
CA SER A 39 6.90 -11.39 -6.99
C SER A 39 7.90 -10.23 -6.89
N PHE A 40 9.15 -10.49 -6.51
CA PHE A 40 10.17 -9.45 -6.42
C PHE A 40 10.38 -8.73 -7.76
N MET A 41 10.51 -9.47 -8.87
CA MET A 41 10.68 -8.88 -10.21
C MET A 41 9.48 -8.06 -10.66
N VAL A 42 8.26 -8.52 -10.37
CA VAL A 42 7.01 -7.81 -10.65
C VAL A 42 6.99 -6.46 -9.93
N TYR A 43 7.34 -6.44 -8.63
CA TYR A 43 7.38 -5.20 -7.85
C TYR A 43 8.49 -4.24 -8.31
N VAL A 44 9.67 -4.75 -8.69
CA VAL A 44 10.73 -3.92 -9.31
C VAL A 44 10.23 -3.29 -10.61
N LEU A 45 9.59 -4.07 -11.48
CA LEU A 45 9.04 -3.57 -12.74
C LEU A 45 7.96 -2.50 -12.52
N LEU A 46 7.00 -2.76 -11.63
CA LEU A 46 5.95 -1.82 -11.27
C LEU A 46 6.52 -0.52 -10.67
N PHE A 47 7.53 -0.63 -9.80
CA PHE A 47 8.20 0.53 -9.23
C PHE A 47 8.86 1.40 -10.31
N VAL A 48 9.57 0.78 -11.26
CA VAL A 48 10.17 1.49 -12.40
C VAL A 48 9.10 2.17 -13.25
N ILE A 49 7.98 1.48 -13.52
CA ILE A 49 6.85 2.06 -14.28
C ILE A 49 6.27 3.27 -13.55
N VAL A 50 6.05 3.18 -12.25
CA VAL A 50 5.58 4.32 -11.42
C VAL A 50 6.52 5.51 -11.55
N LEU A 51 7.83 5.29 -11.41
CA LEU A 51 8.82 6.36 -11.54
C LEU A 51 8.80 6.99 -12.94
N LEU A 52 8.77 6.18 -13.99
CA LEU A 52 8.75 6.69 -15.37
C LEU A 52 7.47 7.46 -15.70
N MET A 53 6.32 6.95 -15.26
CA MET A 53 5.02 7.58 -15.55
C MET A 53 4.78 8.85 -14.74
N PHE A 54 5.19 8.88 -13.47
CA PHE A 54 4.80 9.93 -12.51
C PHE A 54 5.98 10.73 -11.94
N HIS A 55 7.16 10.71 -12.57
CA HIS A 55 8.36 11.38 -12.06
C HIS A 55 8.16 12.88 -11.75
N LYS A 56 7.35 13.60 -12.54
CA LYS A 56 7.05 15.02 -12.32
C LYS A 56 6.15 15.21 -11.10
N GLU A 57 5.06 14.46 -11.07
CA GLU A 57 4.09 14.48 -9.99
C GLU A 57 4.73 14.07 -8.66
N LEU A 58 5.54 13.00 -8.66
CA LEU A 58 6.30 12.56 -7.50
C LEU A 58 7.30 13.62 -7.03
N LYS A 59 8.01 14.27 -7.96
CA LYS A 59 8.95 15.34 -7.60
C LYS A 59 8.24 16.50 -6.92
N ASP A 60 7.10 16.95 -7.45
CA ASP A 60 6.33 18.08 -6.89
C ASP A 60 5.78 17.74 -5.50
N GLU A 61 5.23 16.55 -5.31
CA GLU A 61 4.73 16.04 -4.02
C GLU A 61 5.87 15.87 -2.99
N LEU A 62 7.04 15.37 -3.44
CA LEU A 62 8.23 15.24 -2.59
C LEU A 62 8.76 16.61 -2.13
N LEU A 63 8.83 17.58 -3.03
CA LEU A 63 9.25 18.93 -2.68
C LEU A 63 8.27 19.58 -1.70
N GLU A 64 6.98 19.40 -1.89
CA GLU A 64 5.95 19.94 -0.98
C GLU A 64 6.08 19.33 0.42
N ILE A 65 6.19 18.00 0.55
CA ILE A 65 6.33 17.37 1.87
C ILE A 65 7.64 17.78 2.55
N ALA A 66 8.76 17.77 1.83
CA ALA A 66 10.08 18.07 2.36
C ALA A 66 10.21 19.53 2.83
N THR A 67 9.59 20.46 2.11
CA THR A 67 9.72 21.89 2.42
C THR A 67 8.70 22.40 3.44
N ARG A 68 7.54 21.75 3.55
CA ARG A 68 6.43 22.22 4.38
C ARG A 68 6.14 21.30 5.56
N LYS A 69 5.82 20.00 5.28
CA LYS A 69 5.28 19.10 6.30
C LYS A 69 6.36 18.51 7.21
N LEU A 70 7.49 18.06 6.65
CA LEU A 70 8.58 17.51 7.44
C LEU A 70 9.29 18.55 8.31
N LYS A 71 9.00 19.84 8.13
CA LYS A 71 9.47 20.93 9.01
C LYS A 71 8.50 21.24 10.15
N ASP A 72 7.26 20.71 10.11
CA ASP A 72 6.26 20.91 11.16
C ASP A 72 6.25 19.72 12.12
N GLY A 73 6.63 19.94 13.37
CA GLY A 73 6.60 18.90 14.41
C GLY A 73 5.20 18.29 14.63
N ARG A 74 4.13 19.03 14.32
CA ARG A 74 2.76 18.51 14.37
C ARG A 74 2.50 17.42 13.33
N PHE A 75 3.22 17.41 12.20
CA PHE A 75 3.13 16.35 11.22
C PHE A 75 3.56 15.00 11.83
N TYR A 76 4.71 14.98 12.51
CA TYR A 76 5.23 13.77 13.15
C TYR A 76 4.33 13.27 14.29
N LEU A 77 3.76 14.20 15.08
CA LEU A 77 2.82 13.84 16.13
C LEU A 77 1.55 13.19 15.54
N ARG A 78 0.99 13.76 14.48
CA ARG A 78 -0.19 13.21 13.80
C ARG A 78 0.11 11.85 13.17
N TRP A 79 1.24 11.75 12.48
CA TRP A 79 1.72 10.50 11.89
C TRP A 79 1.87 9.41 12.95
N LEU A 80 2.51 9.70 14.09
CA LEU A 80 2.67 8.76 15.19
C LEU A 80 1.33 8.35 15.81
N ILE A 81 0.43 9.30 16.07
CA ILE A 81 -0.91 9.00 16.60
C ILE A 81 -1.67 8.08 15.65
N VAL A 82 -1.67 8.39 14.35
CA VAL A 82 -2.38 7.59 13.34
C VAL A 82 -1.76 6.20 13.20
N LEU A 83 -0.42 6.07 13.25
CA LEU A 83 0.26 4.78 13.27
C LEU A 83 -0.14 3.95 14.49
N VAL A 84 -0.18 4.55 15.70
CA VAL A 84 -0.60 3.84 16.92
C VAL A 84 -2.06 3.41 16.83
N ILE A 85 -2.94 4.24 16.29
CA ILE A 85 -4.35 3.89 16.07
C ILE A 85 -4.47 2.71 15.11
N ASP A 86 -3.74 2.72 14.00
CA ASP A 86 -3.74 1.61 13.03
C ASP A 86 -3.31 0.30 13.69
N LEU A 87 -2.17 0.32 14.39
CA LEU A 87 -1.66 -0.86 15.07
C LEU A 87 -2.64 -1.37 16.16
N ALA A 88 -3.26 -0.46 16.91
CA ALA A 88 -4.24 -0.84 17.93
C ALA A 88 -5.50 -1.47 17.31
N LEU A 89 -6.01 -0.94 16.20
CA LEU A 89 -7.14 -1.52 15.48
C LEU A 89 -6.79 -2.88 14.88
N THR A 90 -5.63 -3.00 14.27
CA THR A 90 -5.11 -4.27 13.74
C THR A 90 -5.01 -5.33 14.84
N MET A 91 -4.40 -5.01 15.98
CA MET A 91 -4.30 -5.93 17.12
C MET A 91 -5.68 -6.30 17.70
N PHE A 92 -6.62 -5.36 17.71
CA PHE A 92 -7.99 -5.61 18.15
C PHE A 92 -8.71 -6.59 17.20
N VAL A 93 -8.56 -6.44 15.89
CA VAL A 93 -9.12 -7.40 14.91
C VAL A 93 -8.51 -8.79 15.09
N LEU A 94 -7.18 -8.88 15.25
CA LEU A 94 -6.48 -10.14 15.52
C LEU A 94 -6.99 -10.81 16.80
N TRP A 95 -7.18 -10.05 17.85
CA TRP A 95 -7.72 -10.56 19.12
C TRP A 95 -9.14 -11.12 18.96
N ILE A 96 -10.02 -10.41 18.23
CA ILE A 96 -11.39 -10.90 17.94
C ILE A 96 -11.32 -12.19 17.10
N ALA A 97 -10.55 -12.20 16.02
CA ALA A 97 -10.44 -13.35 15.14
C ALA A 97 -9.94 -14.60 15.87
N ASN A 98 -8.92 -14.45 16.71
CA ASN A 98 -8.39 -15.54 17.50
C ASN A 98 -9.39 -16.02 18.58
N THR A 99 -10.01 -15.08 19.31
CA THR A 99 -10.85 -15.43 20.48
C THR A 99 -12.19 -16.01 20.07
N TYR A 100 -12.83 -15.50 19.03
CA TYR A 100 -14.21 -15.85 18.68
C TYR A 100 -14.32 -16.69 17.40
N CYS A 101 -13.34 -16.64 16.51
CA CYS A 101 -13.37 -17.36 15.23
C CYS A 101 -12.36 -18.49 15.16
N ASN A 102 -11.49 -18.70 16.16
CA ASN A 102 -10.36 -19.63 16.15
C ASN A 102 -9.51 -19.47 14.86
N ALA A 103 -9.39 -18.25 14.38
CA ALA A 103 -8.68 -17.93 13.14
C ALA A 103 -7.29 -17.35 13.46
N ILE A 104 -6.26 -17.93 12.86
CA ILE A 104 -4.90 -17.37 12.87
C ILE A 104 -4.81 -16.45 11.66
N LEU A 105 -4.64 -15.16 11.91
CA LEU A 105 -4.53 -14.13 10.89
C LEU A 105 -3.22 -13.35 11.03
N PRO A 106 -2.77 -12.71 9.96
CA PRO A 106 -3.22 -12.93 8.58
C PRO A 106 -2.53 -14.16 7.96
N VAL A 107 -3.24 -14.89 7.12
CA VAL A 107 -2.69 -16.01 6.31
C VAL A 107 -1.56 -15.49 5.41
N ASN A 108 -1.66 -14.25 4.96
CA ASN A 108 -0.64 -13.59 4.14
C ASN A 108 0.74 -13.48 4.84
N ASN A 109 0.82 -13.59 6.17
CA ASN A 109 2.09 -13.65 6.89
C ASN A 109 2.96 -14.84 6.46
N GLU A 110 2.35 -15.97 6.13
CA GLU A 110 3.10 -17.12 5.59
C GLU A 110 3.70 -16.80 4.22
N ASN A 111 2.97 -16.11 3.36
CA ASN A 111 3.49 -15.65 2.06
C ASN A 111 4.69 -14.69 2.25
N VAL A 112 4.59 -13.76 3.20
CA VAL A 112 5.70 -12.85 3.55
C VAL A 112 6.89 -13.63 4.13
N LYS A 113 6.67 -14.60 5.01
CA LYS A 113 7.73 -15.48 5.55
C LYS A 113 8.42 -16.27 4.42
N ASN A 114 7.64 -16.85 3.53
CA ASN A 114 8.17 -17.58 2.36
C ASN A 114 9.01 -16.65 1.47
N GLN A 115 8.52 -15.45 1.20
CA GLN A 115 9.25 -14.42 0.46
C GLN A 115 10.60 -14.10 1.12
N LEU A 116 10.63 -13.87 2.44
CA LEU A 116 11.84 -13.54 3.19
C LEU A 116 12.84 -14.70 3.28
N ASN A 117 12.37 -15.94 3.17
CA ASN A 117 13.23 -17.13 3.16
C ASN A 117 13.77 -17.47 1.76
N ALA A 118 13.02 -17.15 0.71
CA ALA A 118 13.37 -17.51 -0.67
C ALA A 118 14.24 -16.48 -1.39
N VAL A 119 14.16 -15.20 -0.98
CA VAL A 119 15.03 -14.13 -1.53
C VAL A 119 15.93 -13.57 -0.43
N PRO A 120 17.06 -12.91 -0.77
CA PRO A 120 17.86 -12.23 0.24
C PRO A 120 17.02 -11.28 1.09
N LEU A 121 17.18 -11.34 2.42
CA LEU A 121 16.35 -10.59 3.39
C LEU A 121 16.20 -9.11 3.01
N ALA A 122 17.29 -8.48 2.56
CA ALA A 122 17.26 -7.07 2.14
C ALA A 122 16.29 -6.83 0.96
N PHE A 123 16.17 -7.77 0.03
CA PHE A 123 15.26 -7.66 -1.12
C PHE A 123 13.80 -7.79 -0.69
N GLY A 124 13.48 -8.76 0.18
CA GLY A 124 12.13 -8.90 0.72
C GLY A 124 11.70 -7.68 1.55
N VAL A 125 12.59 -7.14 2.37
CA VAL A 125 12.32 -5.92 3.16
C VAL A 125 12.15 -4.70 2.26
N ILE A 126 13.01 -4.51 1.26
CA ILE A 126 12.87 -3.40 0.29
C ILE A 126 11.56 -3.53 -0.49
N GLN A 127 11.21 -4.74 -0.95
CA GLN A 127 9.95 -4.99 -1.62
C GLN A 127 8.76 -4.60 -0.74
N GLY A 128 8.66 -5.13 0.48
CA GLY A 128 7.50 -4.93 1.33
C GLY A 128 7.42 -3.56 2.00
N CYS A 129 8.57 -2.94 2.33
CA CYS A 129 8.59 -1.68 3.07
C CYS A 129 8.82 -0.44 2.20
N VAL A 130 9.26 -0.61 0.94
CA VAL A 130 9.53 0.52 0.03
C VAL A 130 8.73 0.40 -1.26
N PHE A 131 8.92 -0.66 -2.04
CA PHE A 131 8.29 -0.77 -3.35
C PHE A 131 6.78 -0.91 -3.24
N ALA A 132 6.28 -1.83 -2.41
CA ALA A 132 4.85 -2.06 -2.23
C ALA A 132 4.13 -0.78 -1.78
N PRO A 133 4.52 -0.09 -0.70
CA PRO A 133 3.87 1.16 -0.31
C PRO A 133 3.86 2.23 -1.40
N ILE A 134 4.95 2.41 -2.15
CA ILE A 134 5.01 3.41 -3.22
C ILE A 134 4.05 3.05 -4.35
N ILE A 135 4.08 1.80 -4.81
CA ILE A 135 3.23 1.32 -5.90
C ILE A 135 1.76 1.39 -5.50
N GLU A 136 1.42 0.86 -4.34
CA GLU A 136 0.04 0.75 -3.87
C GLU A 136 -0.57 2.12 -3.57
N GLU A 137 0.15 3.04 -2.94
CA GLU A 137 -0.35 4.39 -2.73
C GLU A 137 -0.53 5.14 -4.07
N MET A 138 0.38 4.95 -5.03
CA MET A 138 0.24 5.54 -6.36
C MET A 138 -0.94 4.94 -7.15
N VAL A 139 -1.25 3.66 -6.96
CA VAL A 139 -2.42 3.02 -7.59
C VAL A 139 -3.70 3.44 -6.88
N PHE A 140 -3.83 3.14 -5.59
CA PHE A 140 -5.11 3.23 -4.90
C PHE A 140 -5.45 4.66 -4.45
N ARG A 141 -4.49 5.45 -3.98
CA ARG A 141 -4.75 6.82 -3.51
C ARG A 141 -4.57 7.85 -4.61
N TYR A 142 -3.42 7.83 -5.28
CA TYR A 142 -3.15 8.82 -6.33
C TYR A 142 -3.96 8.57 -7.60
N SER A 143 -4.02 7.31 -8.10
CA SER A 143 -4.68 7.02 -9.37
C SER A 143 -6.18 6.78 -9.23
N VAL A 144 -6.67 6.01 -8.26
CA VAL A 144 -8.10 5.75 -8.07
C VAL A 144 -8.79 6.98 -7.49
N ILE A 145 -8.39 7.45 -6.30
CA ILE A 145 -9.07 8.57 -5.63
C ILE A 145 -8.70 9.89 -6.31
N GLY A 146 -7.41 10.19 -6.38
CA GLY A 146 -6.89 11.47 -6.83
C GLY A 146 -7.40 12.65 -6.01
N ARG A 147 -7.84 13.71 -6.71
CA ARG A 147 -8.37 14.93 -6.08
C ARG A 147 -9.64 15.39 -6.81
N PRO A 148 -10.75 14.66 -6.69
CA PRO A 148 -12.00 15.05 -7.33
C PRO A 148 -12.59 16.31 -6.66
N GLU A 149 -13.17 17.20 -7.45
CA GLU A 149 -13.79 18.43 -6.94
C GLU A 149 -15.12 18.18 -6.21
N ARG A 150 -15.87 17.15 -6.63
CA ARG A 150 -17.18 16.83 -6.07
C ARG A 150 -17.07 15.86 -4.91
N LYS A 151 -17.66 16.22 -3.75
CA LYS A 151 -17.68 15.36 -2.55
C LYS A 151 -18.26 13.96 -2.80
N CYS A 152 -19.34 13.85 -3.57
CA CYS A 152 -19.93 12.55 -3.88
C CYS A 152 -18.98 11.67 -4.70
N MET A 153 -18.26 12.23 -5.65
CA MET A 153 -17.24 11.51 -6.42
C MET A 153 -16.06 11.10 -5.53
N TRP A 154 -15.62 11.98 -4.65
CA TRP A 154 -14.58 11.65 -3.66
C TRP A 154 -15.01 10.46 -2.80
N LEU A 155 -16.23 10.45 -2.27
CA LEU A 155 -16.76 9.35 -1.47
C LEU A 155 -16.78 8.02 -2.24
N VAL A 156 -17.32 8.04 -3.47
CA VAL A 156 -17.39 6.83 -4.32
C VAL A 156 -15.98 6.31 -4.63
N LEU A 157 -15.06 7.17 -5.06
CA LEU A 157 -13.68 6.77 -5.39
C LEU A 157 -12.92 6.28 -4.15
N THR A 158 -13.17 6.87 -2.98
CA THR A 158 -12.64 6.42 -1.69
C THR A 158 -13.10 5.01 -1.37
N MET A 159 -14.40 4.73 -1.46
CA MET A 159 -14.93 3.37 -1.23
C MET A 159 -14.39 2.36 -2.22
N VAL A 160 -14.32 2.72 -3.50
CA VAL A 160 -13.70 1.87 -4.53
C VAL A 160 -12.24 1.59 -4.22
N SER A 161 -11.47 2.62 -3.84
CA SER A 161 -10.06 2.46 -3.48
C SER A 161 -9.84 1.53 -2.28
N ILE A 162 -10.64 1.68 -1.22
CA ILE A 162 -10.57 0.83 -0.03
C ILE A 162 -10.85 -0.63 -0.41
N VAL A 163 -11.93 -0.88 -1.14
CA VAL A 163 -12.30 -2.24 -1.55
C VAL A 163 -11.24 -2.86 -2.47
N LEU A 164 -10.73 -2.12 -3.46
CA LEU A 164 -9.70 -2.61 -4.36
C LEU A 164 -8.38 -2.90 -3.64
N PHE A 165 -7.99 -2.05 -2.70
CA PHE A 165 -6.80 -2.27 -1.86
C PHE A 165 -6.95 -3.52 -1.00
N ASP A 166 -8.10 -3.69 -0.38
CA ASP A 166 -8.41 -4.86 0.45
C ASP A 166 -8.37 -6.15 -0.38
N CYS A 167 -9.05 -6.15 -1.54
CA CYS A 167 -9.15 -7.32 -2.41
C CYS A 167 -7.80 -7.91 -2.86
N ILE A 168 -6.74 -7.11 -2.97
CA ILE A 168 -5.42 -7.64 -3.35
C ILE A 168 -4.69 -8.33 -2.20
N HIS A 169 -5.16 -8.17 -0.96
CA HIS A 169 -4.52 -8.73 0.24
C HIS A 169 -5.27 -9.93 0.81
N ILE A 170 -6.56 -10.12 0.45
CA ILE A 170 -7.41 -11.15 1.02
C ILE A 170 -7.08 -12.52 0.41
N VAL A 171 -6.65 -13.44 1.25
CA VAL A 171 -6.52 -14.88 0.95
C VAL A 171 -7.68 -15.64 1.59
N ALA A 172 -8.14 -15.21 2.78
CA ALA A 172 -9.26 -15.79 3.49
C ALA A 172 -10.31 -14.72 3.87
N PRO A 173 -11.62 -15.04 3.93
CA PRO A 173 -12.69 -14.03 4.10
C PRO A 173 -12.54 -13.12 5.33
N LEU A 174 -12.00 -13.63 6.45
CA LEU A 174 -11.81 -12.86 7.67
C LEU A 174 -10.70 -11.79 7.55
N GLU A 175 -9.79 -11.95 6.59
CA GLU A 175 -8.72 -10.99 6.33
C GLU A 175 -9.25 -9.66 5.81
N PHE A 176 -10.47 -9.62 5.26
CA PHE A 176 -11.15 -8.38 4.93
C PHE A 176 -11.16 -7.40 6.11
N PHE A 177 -11.52 -7.85 7.31
CA PHE A 177 -11.56 -6.99 8.49
C PHE A 177 -10.16 -6.58 8.98
N TYR A 178 -9.16 -7.41 8.73
CA TYR A 178 -7.77 -7.12 9.07
C TYR A 178 -7.20 -5.99 8.19
N TYR A 179 -7.38 -6.08 6.86
CA TYR A 179 -6.86 -5.09 5.93
C TYR A 179 -7.73 -3.84 5.79
N LEU A 180 -9.00 -3.91 6.18
CA LEU A 180 -9.92 -2.76 6.15
C LEU A 180 -9.41 -1.60 7.02
N ALA A 181 -8.84 -1.86 8.19
CA ALA A 181 -8.34 -0.82 9.08
C ALA A 181 -7.22 0.01 8.41
N PRO A 182 -6.08 -0.58 7.96
CA PRO A 182 -5.06 0.17 7.25
C PRO A 182 -5.57 0.79 5.92
N ALA A 183 -6.48 0.12 5.19
CA ALA A 183 -7.06 0.68 3.97
C ALA A 183 -7.78 2.01 4.21
N VAL A 184 -8.61 2.05 5.25
CA VAL A 184 -9.34 3.27 5.67
C VAL A 184 -8.38 4.33 6.20
N ILE A 185 -7.48 3.96 7.09
CA ILE A 185 -6.55 4.88 7.76
C ILE A 185 -5.62 5.55 6.75
N LEU A 186 -5.01 4.80 5.86
CA LEU A 186 -4.14 5.32 4.81
C LEU A 186 -4.90 6.28 3.88
N THR A 187 -6.15 5.93 3.53
CA THR A 187 -7.00 6.78 2.69
C THR A 187 -7.33 8.10 3.38
N LEU A 188 -7.72 8.07 4.65
CA LEU A 188 -8.03 9.28 5.43
C LEU A 188 -6.75 10.13 5.65
N PHE A 189 -5.61 9.49 5.89
CA PHE A 189 -4.35 10.19 6.07
C PHE A 189 -3.86 10.86 4.79
N TYR A 190 -4.05 10.20 3.62
CA TYR A 190 -3.83 10.79 2.30
C TYR A 190 -4.73 12.00 2.09
N ASP A 191 -6.03 11.87 2.35
CA ASP A 191 -6.98 12.96 2.16
C ASP A 191 -6.69 14.14 3.10
N TRP A 192 -6.34 13.87 4.35
CA TRP A 192 -5.99 14.90 5.32
C TRP A 192 -4.75 15.69 4.91
N ASN A 193 -3.72 14.99 4.44
CA ASN A 193 -2.44 15.63 4.09
C ASN A 193 -2.43 16.19 2.67
N LYS A 194 -3.29 15.71 1.77
CA LYS A 194 -3.28 16.07 0.33
C LYS A 194 -1.91 15.88 -0.31
N ASN A 195 -1.14 14.90 0.18
CA ASN A 195 0.20 14.60 -0.30
C ASN A 195 0.44 13.10 -0.26
N ILE A 196 0.87 12.52 -1.38
CA ILE A 196 1.03 11.08 -1.51
C ILE A 196 2.20 10.53 -0.66
N PHE A 197 3.28 11.30 -0.48
CA PHE A 197 4.39 10.86 0.36
C PHE A 197 4.04 10.78 1.84
N ALA A 198 3.06 11.56 2.32
CA ALA A 198 2.57 11.41 3.68
C ALA A 198 1.95 10.01 3.89
N SER A 199 1.13 9.56 2.94
CA SER A 199 0.54 8.23 2.97
C SER A 199 1.57 7.13 2.77
N ILE A 200 2.51 7.29 1.82
CA ILE A 200 3.64 6.36 1.62
C ILE A 200 4.45 6.19 2.91
N LEU A 201 4.80 7.27 3.60
CA LEU A 201 5.55 7.22 4.86
C LEU A 201 4.79 6.46 5.95
N LEU A 202 3.49 6.70 6.09
CA LEU A 202 2.65 5.97 7.05
C LEU A 202 2.58 4.49 6.69
N HIS A 203 2.29 4.16 5.43
CA HIS A 203 2.20 2.78 4.94
C HIS A 203 3.52 2.02 5.12
N SER A 204 4.65 2.63 4.70
CA SER A 204 5.98 2.05 4.94
C SER A 204 6.24 1.77 6.43
N SER A 205 5.78 2.66 7.30
CA SER A 205 5.95 2.48 8.75
C SER A 205 5.12 1.34 9.31
N ILE A 206 3.87 1.19 8.86
CA ILE A 206 3.00 0.05 9.20
C ILE A 206 3.69 -1.25 8.77
N ASN A 207 4.18 -1.32 7.54
CA ASN A 207 4.86 -2.50 7.02
C ASN A 207 6.16 -2.80 7.77
N VAL A 208 6.97 -1.79 8.10
CA VAL A 208 8.19 -1.98 8.91
C VAL A 208 7.87 -2.59 10.26
N VAL A 209 6.83 -2.10 10.96
CA VAL A 209 6.42 -2.67 12.25
C VAL A 209 5.94 -4.12 12.08
N GLY A 210 5.15 -4.41 11.04
CA GLY A 210 4.70 -5.77 10.72
C GLY A 210 5.87 -6.72 10.43
N TYR A 211 6.85 -6.28 9.63
CA TYR A 211 8.06 -7.07 9.35
C TYR A 211 8.91 -7.31 10.60
N LEU A 212 9.06 -6.32 11.46
CA LEU A 212 9.78 -6.48 12.73
C LEU A 212 9.06 -7.47 13.65
N ALA A 213 7.73 -7.40 13.77
CA ALA A 213 6.93 -8.34 14.54
C ALA A 213 7.06 -9.76 13.99
N LEU A 214 7.02 -9.92 12.67
CA LEU A 214 7.18 -11.21 11.98
C LEU A 214 8.57 -11.83 12.20
N LEU A 215 9.63 -11.02 12.07
CA LEU A 215 11.01 -11.47 12.25
C LEU A 215 11.35 -11.76 13.72
N SER A 216 10.67 -11.11 14.66
CA SER A 216 10.85 -11.38 16.11
C SER A 216 10.05 -12.59 16.61
N GLY A 217 9.20 -13.19 15.76
CA GLY A 217 8.35 -14.32 16.12
C GLY A 217 7.17 -13.95 17.03
N VAL A 218 6.78 -12.68 17.04
CA VAL A 218 5.59 -12.19 17.78
C VAL A 218 4.31 -12.44 16.97
N LEU A 219 4.41 -12.53 15.64
CA LEU A 219 3.31 -12.84 14.70
C LEU A 219 3.58 -14.14 13.96
#